data_f0600eb23e672cf8b2e57d20b5111635
#
_entry.id   f0600eb23e672cf8b2e57d20b5111635
#
_cell.length_a   1.000
_cell.length_b   1.000
_cell.length_c   1.000
_cell.angle_alpha   90.00
_cell.angle_beta   90.00
_cell.angle_gamma   90.00
#
_symmetry.space_group_name_H-M   'P 1'
#
loop_
_entity.id
_entity.type
_entity.pdbx_description
1 polymer ?
#
loop_
_entity_poly.entity_id
_entity_poly.type
_entity_poly.pdbx_seq_one_letter_code
_entity_poly.pdbx_strand_id
1 'polypeptide(L)'
;MNTWIEVPNNTDFSIYNLPFGIFSKKGISKRVGVAIGNKVIDLLACNKLNIFADLDIHNSVFESTFLNDFINLGKKKTNKVREILQKQLIDENSKLKMHNDLIFSMFELEMHMPRFFSL
;
A
#
# COMPACT_ATOMS: atom_id res chain seq x y z
N MET A 1 0.14 11.21 15.16
CA MET A 1 0.60 9.83 14.93
C MET A 1 1.90 9.89 14.15
N ASN A 2 2.97 9.33 14.70
CA ASN A 2 4.30 9.37 14.10
C ASN A 2 4.59 8.07 13.35
N THR A 3 5.14 8.20 12.16
CA THR A 3 5.57 7.06 11.36
C THR A 3 7.08 7.08 11.18
N TRP A 4 7.68 5.90 11.00
CA TRP A 4 9.12 5.79 10.72
C TRP A 4 9.46 6.13 9.25
N ILE A 5 8.45 6.25 8.37
CA ILE A 5 8.64 6.77 7.02
C ILE A 5 8.60 8.30 7.06
N GLU A 6 9.50 8.94 6.33
CA GLU A 6 9.48 10.40 6.17
C GLU A 6 8.27 10.81 5.32
N VAL A 7 7.45 11.72 5.86
CA VAL A 7 6.28 12.25 5.16
C VAL A 7 6.41 13.77 5.07
N PRO A 8 6.54 14.32 3.84
CA PRO A 8 6.61 15.78 3.67
C PRO A 8 5.36 16.48 4.21
N ASN A 9 5.53 17.68 4.76
CA ASN A 9 4.45 18.44 5.39
C ASN A 9 3.32 18.82 4.42
N ASN A 10 3.62 18.92 3.14
CA ASN A 10 2.68 19.40 2.12
C ASN A 10 2.09 18.28 1.28
N THR A 11 2.09 17.05 1.78
CA THR A 11 1.56 15.92 1.02
C THR A 11 0.11 15.63 1.36
N ASP A 12 -0.67 15.23 0.35
CA ASP A 12 -2.01 14.67 0.53
C ASP A 12 -1.95 13.20 0.98
N PHE A 13 -0.78 12.60 0.96
CA PHE A 13 -0.58 11.17 1.23
C PHE A 13 0.02 10.96 2.63
N SER A 14 -0.77 11.31 3.66
CA SER A 14 -0.37 11.13 5.05
C SER A 14 -0.71 9.72 5.55
N ILE A 15 -0.18 9.37 6.73
CA ILE A 15 -0.50 8.10 7.39
C ILE A 15 -2.01 7.96 7.66
N TYR A 16 -2.73 9.07 7.77
CA TYR A 16 -4.17 9.04 8.01
C TYR A 16 -4.97 8.75 6.74
N ASN A 17 -4.44 9.06 5.58
CA ASN A 17 -5.15 8.95 4.32
C ASN A 17 -4.87 7.64 3.59
N LEU A 18 -3.63 7.26 3.42
CA LEU A 18 -3.17 6.02 2.77
C LEU A 18 -4.01 5.65 1.53
N PRO A 19 -3.97 6.46 0.47
CA PRO A 19 -4.77 6.19 -0.72
C PRO A 19 -4.25 4.98 -1.50
N PHE A 20 -5.16 4.27 -2.15
CA PHE A 20 -4.84 3.09 -2.96
C PHE A 20 -4.74 3.44 -4.44
N GLY A 21 -3.93 2.70 -5.18
CA GLY A 21 -3.78 2.89 -6.61
C GLY A 21 -3.07 1.72 -7.25
N ILE A 22 -2.93 1.79 -8.57
CA ILE A 22 -2.19 0.80 -9.36
C ILE A 22 -0.86 1.42 -9.78
N PHE A 23 0.21 0.66 -9.59
CA PHE A 23 1.55 1.09 -10.00
C PHE A 23 2.27 -0.04 -10.71
N SER A 24 3.30 0.30 -11.45
CA SER A 24 4.25 -0.65 -12.00
C SER A 24 5.65 -0.05 -11.97
N LYS A 25 6.63 -0.90 -12.18
CA LYS A 25 8.03 -0.54 -12.24
C LYS A 25 8.71 -1.49 -13.23
N LYS A 26 9.82 -1.08 -13.82
CA LYS A 26 10.60 -1.99 -14.68
C LYS A 26 10.92 -3.27 -13.90
N GLY A 27 10.49 -4.41 -14.42
CA GLY A 27 10.64 -5.70 -13.76
C GLY A 27 9.55 -6.06 -12.77
N ILE A 28 8.59 -5.15 -12.54
CA ILE A 28 7.45 -5.37 -11.64
C ILE A 28 6.17 -5.07 -12.39
N SER A 29 5.30 -6.09 -12.53
CA SER A 29 4.01 -5.94 -13.21
C SER A 29 3.05 -5.06 -12.42
N LYS A 30 2.01 -4.55 -13.11
CA LYS A 30 0.98 -3.73 -12.46
C LYS A 30 0.38 -4.43 -11.26
N ARG A 31 0.24 -3.72 -10.16
CA ARG A 31 -0.31 -4.24 -8.91
C ARG A 31 -0.82 -3.11 -8.02
N VAL A 32 -1.54 -3.50 -6.97
CA VAL A 32 -2.11 -2.55 -6.02
C VAL A 32 -1.03 -2.05 -5.07
N GLY A 33 -1.01 -0.76 -4.85
CA GLY A 33 -0.14 -0.13 -3.87
C GLY A 33 -0.88 0.90 -3.04
N VAL A 34 -0.20 1.36 -1.99
CA VAL A 34 -0.68 2.44 -1.13
C VAL A 34 0.37 3.55 -1.11
N ALA A 35 -0.09 4.79 -1.20
CA ALA A 35 0.83 5.93 -1.16
C ALA A 35 0.93 6.50 0.25
N ILE A 36 2.16 6.83 0.64
CA ILE A 36 2.44 7.61 1.85
C ILE A 36 3.61 8.55 1.56
N GLY A 37 3.39 9.85 1.69
CA GLY A 37 4.38 10.84 1.31
C GLY A 37 4.80 10.67 -0.14
N ASN A 38 6.08 10.51 -0.38
CA ASN A 38 6.66 10.28 -1.71
C ASN A 38 6.93 8.80 -1.99
N LYS A 39 6.35 7.91 -1.20
CA LYS A 39 6.59 6.47 -1.28
C LYS A 39 5.32 5.72 -1.64
N VAL A 40 5.51 4.55 -2.23
CA VAL A 40 4.44 3.60 -2.51
C VAL A 40 4.80 2.26 -1.90
N ILE A 41 3.87 1.68 -1.17
CA ILE A 41 4.02 0.37 -0.54
C ILE A 41 3.37 -0.68 -1.43
N ASP A 42 4.11 -1.73 -1.76
CA ASP A 42 3.64 -2.85 -2.58
C ASP A 42 2.77 -3.77 -1.73
N LEU A 43 1.45 -3.73 -1.93
CA LEU A 43 0.52 -4.52 -1.13
C LEU A 43 0.57 -6.01 -1.45
N LEU A 44 0.91 -6.38 -2.70
CA LEU A 44 1.10 -7.79 -3.03
C LEU A 44 2.24 -8.38 -2.20
N ALA A 45 3.35 -7.67 -2.12
CA ALA A 45 4.50 -8.11 -1.32
C ALA A 45 4.13 -8.17 0.17
N CYS A 46 3.37 -7.20 0.68
CA CYS A 46 2.88 -7.24 2.06
C CYS A 46 2.05 -8.49 2.32
N ASN A 47 1.15 -8.83 1.39
CA ASN A 47 0.30 -10.01 1.55
C ASN A 47 1.12 -11.30 1.54
N LYS A 48 2.14 -11.37 0.69
CA LYS A 48 3.05 -12.53 0.62
C LYS A 48 3.87 -12.69 1.91
N LEU A 49 4.11 -11.60 2.64
CA LEU A 49 4.78 -11.62 3.95
C LEU A 49 3.79 -11.90 5.09
N ASN A 50 2.54 -12.19 4.79
CA ASN A 50 1.48 -12.46 5.77
C ASN A 50 1.13 -11.26 6.66
N ILE A 51 1.41 -10.04 6.21
CA ILE A 51 1.04 -8.83 6.95
C ILE A 51 -0.48 -8.73 7.08
N PHE A 52 -1.22 -9.21 6.06
CA PHE A 52 -2.69 -9.22 6.05
C PHE A 52 -3.28 -10.61 6.30
N ALA A 53 -2.54 -11.51 6.96
CA ALA A 53 -2.95 -12.91 7.14
C ALA A 53 -4.35 -13.04 7.78
N ASP A 54 -4.68 -12.18 8.75
CA ASP A 54 -5.96 -12.23 9.45
C ASP A 54 -7.16 -11.88 8.57
N LEU A 55 -6.93 -11.28 7.41
CA LEU A 55 -8.00 -10.87 6.50
C LEU A 55 -8.33 -11.91 5.44
N ASP A 56 -7.47 -12.91 5.29
CA ASP A 56 -7.64 -13.98 4.31
C ASP A 56 -7.91 -13.45 2.88
N ILE A 57 -7.03 -12.57 2.41
CA ILE A 57 -7.13 -12.00 1.07
C ILE A 57 -6.20 -12.76 0.13
N HIS A 58 -6.76 -13.23 -0.99
CA HIS A 58 -5.98 -13.93 -1.99
C HIS A 58 -5.02 -12.98 -2.71
N ASN A 59 -3.80 -13.45 -3.01
CA ASN A 59 -2.78 -12.65 -3.71
C ASN A 59 -3.29 -12.05 -5.02
N SER A 60 -4.16 -12.76 -5.74
CA SER A 60 -4.69 -12.30 -7.03
C SER A 60 -5.39 -10.94 -6.94
N VAL A 61 -5.94 -10.59 -5.78
CA VAL A 61 -6.60 -9.30 -5.56
C VAL A 61 -5.59 -8.16 -5.71
N PHE A 62 -4.36 -8.36 -5.26
CA PHE A 62 -3.30 -7.35 -5.33
C PHE A 62 -2.51 -7.38 -6.63
N GLU A 63 -2.61 -8.47 -7.40
CA GLU A 63 -1.94 -8.61 -8.70
C GLU A 63 -2.74 -8.02 -9.85
N SER A 64 -3.93 -7.50 -9.57
CA SER A 64 -4.83 -6.98 -10.58
C SER A 64 -4.28 -5.73 -11.26
N THR A 65 -4.58 -5.58 -12.55
CA THR A 65 -4.28 -4.36 -13.31
C THR A 65 -5.27 -3.24 -13.03
N PHE A 66 -6.35 -3.55 -12.31
CA PHE A 66 -7.41 -2.60 -11.92
C PHE A 66 -7.70 -2.73 -10.44
N LEU A 67 -8.22 -1.67 -9.83
CA LEU A 67 -8.60 -1.69 -8.42
C LEU A 67 -9.90 -2.43 -8.15
N ASN A 68 -10.62 -2.85 -9.18
CA ASN A 68 -11.97 -3.43 -9.03
C ASN A 68 -12.01 -4.60 -8.05
N ASP A 69 -11.08 -5.54 -8.15
CA ASP A 69 -11.05 -6.70 -7.27
C ASP A 69 -10.81 -6.29 -5.82
N PHE A 70 -9.92 -5.31 -5.61
CA PHE A 70 -9.66 -4.79 -4.28
C PHE A 70 -10.88 -4.05 -3.72
N ILE A 71 -11.51 -3.19 -4.53
CA ILE A 71 -12.72 -2.46 -4.13
C ILE A 71 -13.84 -3.45 -3.80
N ASN A 72 -13.94 -4.53 -4.55
CA ASN A 72 -14.99 -5.55 -4.37
C ASN A 72 -14.82 -6.37 -3.08
N LEU A 73 -13.70 -6.27 -2.38
CA LEU A 73 -13.57 -6.84 -1.03
C LEU A 73 -14.55 -6.22 -0.05
N GLY A 74 -15.02 -5.03 -0.35
CA GLY A 74 -15.91 -4.27 0.52
C GLY A 74 -15.16 -3.33 1.45
N LYS A 75 -15.86 -2.29 1.87
CA LYS A 75 -15.29 -1.20 2.66
C LYS A 75 -14.71 -1.69 4.00
N LYS A 76 -15.33 -2.69 4.60
CA LYS A 76 -14.86 -3.26 5.85
C LYS A 76 -13.44 -3.84 5.73
N LYS A 77 -13.19 -4.64 4.69
CA LYS A 77 -11.85 -5.23 4.47
C LYS A 77 -10.83 -4.20 4.02
N THR A 78 -11.20 -3.29 3.12
CA THR A 78 -10.27 -2.25 2.67
C THR A 78 -9.85 -1.33 3.82
N ASN A 79 -10.78 -1.00 4.72
CA ASN A 79 -10.45 -0.24 5.93
C ASN A 79 -9.53 -1.03 6.87
N LYS A 80 -9.73 -2.33 6.98
CA LYS A 80 -8.85 -3.19 7.78
C LYS A 80 -7.42 -3.21 7.23
N VAL A 81 -7.28 -3.27 5.90
CA VAL A 81 -5.96 -3.18 5.26
C VAL A 81 -5.29 -1.87 5.67
N ARG A 82 -6.01 -0.75 5.59
CA ARG A 82 -5.49 0.55 5.97
C ARG A 82 -5.08 0.59 7.45
N GLU A 83 -5.92 0.07 8.34
CA GLU A 83 -5.62 0.01 9.77
C GLU A 83 -4.36 -0.79 10.07
N ILE A 84 -4.20 -1.94 9.42
CA ILE A 84 -3.02 -2.79 9.58
C ILE A 84 -1.78 -2.05 9.11
N LEU A 85 -1.85 -1.38 7.96
CA LEU A 85 -0.74 -0.59 7.43
C LEU A 85 -0.36 0.55 8.37
N GLN A 86 -1.34 1.24 8.95
CA GLN A 86 -1.08 2.30 9.91
C GLN A 86 -0.30 1.78 11.12
N LYS A 87 -0.68 0.63 11.64
CA LYS A 87 0.03 0.00 12.76
C LYS A 87 1.45 -0.38 12.38
N GLN A 88 1.64 -0.95 11.18
CA GLN A 88 2.98 -1.29 10.68
C GLN A 88 3.86 -0.05 10.51
N LEU A 89 3.28 1.06 10.10
CA LEU A 89 4.02 2.31 9.84
C LEU A 89 4.38 3.07 11.12
N ILE A 90 3.70 2.80 12.21
CA ILE A 90 3.98 3.41 13.53
C ILE A 90 4.98 2.57 14.31
N ASP A 91 4.91 1.26 14.22
CA ASP A 91 5.74 0.33 14.98
C ASP A 91 7.14 0.25 14.35
N GLU A 92 8.14 0.72 15.06
CA GLU A 92 9.54 0.69 14.60
C GLU A 92 10.12 -0.72 14.51
N ASN A 93 9.44 -1.70 15.08
CA ASN A 93 9.82 -3.12 15.02
C ASN A 93 8.91 -3.90 14.08
N SER A 94 8.16 -3.23 13.23
CA SER A 94 7.19 -3.89 12.36
C SER A 94 7.87 -4.74 11.29
N LYS A 95 7.13 -5.74 10.81
CA LYS A 95 7.57 -6.58 9.70
C LYS A 95 7.79 -5.75 8.44
N LEU A 96 6.95 -4.75 8.20
CA LEU A 96 7.08 -3.86 7.03
C LEU A 96 8.41 -3.10 7.07
N LYS A 97 8.78 -2.57 8.23
CA LYS A 97 10.05 -1.84 8.37
C LYS A 97 11.25 -2.76 8.14
N MET A 98 11.15 -4.00 8.60
CA MET A 98 12.21 -5.00 8.43
C MET A 98 12.36 -5.45 6.98
N HIS A 99 11.32 -5.27 6.16
CA HIS A 99 11.31 -5.64 4.74
C HIS A 99 11.04 -4.39 3.89
N ASN A 100 11.80 -3.32 4.11
CA ASN A 100 11.57 -2.03 3.45
C ASN A 100 11.90 -2.02 1.95
N ASP A 101 12.43 -3.10 1.42
CA ASP A 101 12.67 -3.27 -0.01
C ASP A 101 11.38 -3.32 -0.85
N LEU A 102 10.22 -3.48 -0.21
CA LEU A 102 8.92 -3.42 -0.88
C LEU A 102 8.28 -2.02 -0.83
N ILE A 103 9.03 -1.04 -0.37
CA ILE A 103 8.63 0.36 -0.35
C ILE A 103 9.47 1.10 -1.38
N PHE A 104 8.81 1.72 -2.36
CA PHE A 104 9.48 2.35 -3.50
C PHE A 104 9.33 3.86 -3.45
N SER A 105 10.33 4.58 -4.00
CA SER A 105 10.17 6.00 -4.28
C SER A 105 9.15 6.18 -5.41
N MET A 106 8.23 7.11 -5.25
CA MET A 106 7.22 7.42 -6.26
C MET A 106 7.86 7.82 -7.60
N PHE A 107 9.06 8.39 -7.57
CA PHE A 107 9.79 8.80 -8.76
C PHE A 107 10.34 7.62 -9.58
N GLU A 108 10.41 6.44 -9.01
CA GLU A 108 10.85 5.22 -9.69
C GLU A 108 9.71 4.47 -10.39
N LEU A 109 8.48 4.91 -10.20
CA LEU A 109 7.29 4.16 -10.57
C LEU A 109 6.54 4.78 -11.73
N GLU A 110 5.76 3.95 -12.41
CA GLU A 110 4.71 4.39 -13.32
C GLU A 110 3.37 4.25 -12.61
N MET A 111 2.60 5.34 -12.61
CA MET A 111 1.26 5.37 -12.05
C MET A 111 0.25 5.15 -13.17
N HIS A 112 -0.73 4.30 -12.91
CA HIS A 112 -1.77 3.94 -13.89
C HIS A 112 -3.12 4.51 -13.47
N MET A 113 -4.02 4.67 -14.43
CA MET A 113 -5.37 5.14 -14.15
C MET A 113 -6.25 4.02 -13.60
N PRO A 114 -7.06 4.27 -12.57
CA PRO A 114 -7.10 5.53 -11.82
C PRO A 114 -5.86 5.72 -10.96
N ARG A 115 -5.50 6.99 -10.72
CA ARG A 115 -4.38 7.31 -9.85
C ARG A 115 -4.75 6.99 -8.40
N PHE A 116 -3.80 7.15 -7.47
CA PHE A 116 -4.02 6.86 -6.06
C PHE A 116 -5.12 7.74 -5.48
N PHE A 117 -6.07 7.13 -4.80
CA PHE A 117 -7.21 7.80 -4.20
C PHE A 117 -7.72 7.05 -2.97
N SER A 118 -8.41 7.78 -2.09
CA SER A 118 -9.03 7.19 -0.90
C SER A 118 -10.31 6.46 -1.26
N LEU A 119 -10.51 5.32 -0.65
CA LEU A 119 -11.75 4.54 -0.80
C LEU A 119 -12.67 4.78 0.37
#